data_e1b9ef0740d34f1f6515e3a9de80bdff
#
_entry.id   e1b9ef0740d34f1f6515e3a9de80bdff
#
_cell.length_a   1.000
_cell.length_b   1.000
_cell.length_c   1.000
_cell.angle_alpha   90.00
_cell.angle_beta   90.00
_cell.angle_gamma   90.00
#
_symmetry.space_group_name_H-M   'P 1'
#
loop_
_entity.id
_entity.type
_entity.pdbx_description
1 polymer ?
#
loop_
_entity_poly.entity_id
_entity_poly.type
_entity_poly.pdbx_seq_one_letter_code
_entity_poly.pdbx_strand_id
1 'polypeptide(L)'
;MLVMGSMIGSGIFIVSAEIAREVGSPALLIAAWAVAGFMTIVAALSYGELAAMMPRAGGQYVYLREALGPLWGFLYGWTLFLVIQTGTIAAVGVAFGKFLGVFFPSISSTHWILHLWKVPPIHVGPMVLGNMDVGLNTQNLMAILLVIALSVINIFGVKTGALIQNI
;
A
#
# COMPACT_ATOMS: atom_id res chain seq x y z
N MET A 1 -10.61 -14.36 -6.72
CA MET A 1 -10.19 -13.93 -5.37
C MET A 1 -8.89 -13.13 -5.40
N LEU A 2 -7.77 -13.62 -5.98
CA LEU A 2 -6.46 -12.93 -6.05
C LEU A 2 -6.54 -11.47 -6.55
N VAL A 3 -7.21 -11.24 -7.69
CA VAL A 3 -7.35 -9.90 -8.29
C VAL A 3 -8.15 -8.96 -7.38
N MET A 4 -9.25 -9.44 -6.81
CA MET A 4 -10.05 -8.64 -5.87
C MET A 4 -9.28 -8.32 -4.59
N GLY A 5 -8.55 -9.29 -4.03
CA GLY A 5 -7.73 -9.09 -2.84
C GLY A 5 -6.57 -8.12 -3.05
N SER A 6 -6.01 -8.05 -4.27
CA SER A 6 -4.97 -7.07 -4.60
C SER A 6 -5.52 -5.64 -4.80
N MET A 7 -6.79 -5.50 -5.15
CA MET A 7 -7.45 -4.21 -5.34
C MET A 7 -7.98 -3.62 -4.02
N ILE A 8 -8.45 -4.47 -3.10
CA ILE A 8 -8.95 -4.03 -1.79
C ILE A 8 -7.74 -3.93 -0.84
N GLY A 9 -7.20 -2.74 -0.70
CA GLY A 9 -6.09 -2.47 0.22
C GLY A 9 -6.56 -1.96 1.59
N SER A 10 -5.59 -1.70 2.46
CA SER A 10 -5.82 -1.10 3.78
C SER A 10 -6.43 0.32 3.73
N GLY A 11 -6.37 0.97 2.57
CA GLY A 11 -6.82 2.35 2.37
C GLY A 11 -8.27 2.58 2.79
N ILE A 12 -9.20 1.71 2.38
CA ILE A 12 -10.62 1.88 2.71
C ILE A 12 -10.88 1.89 4.23
N PHE A 13 -10.07 1.17 5.01
CA PHE A 13 -10.24 1.08 6.46
C PHE A 13 -9.53 2.20 7.23
N ILE A 14 -8.41 2.71 6.70
CA ILE A 14 -7.57 3.70 7.39
C ILE A 14 -7.85 5.11 6.87
N VAL A 15 -7.88 5.29 5.56
CA VAL A 15 -7.96 6.60 4.90
C VAL A 15 -9.34 7.23 5.06
N SER A 16 -10.41 6.43 5.16
CA SER A 16 -11.77 6.96 5.35
C SER A 16 -11.91 7.81 6.61
N ALA A 17 -11.23 7.43 7.70
CA ALA A 17 -11.23 8.20 8.94
C ALA A 17 -10.45 9.52 8.81
N GLU A 18 -9.35 9.54 8.06
CA GLU A 18 -8.57 10.74 7.78
C GLU A 18 -9.38 11.71 6.90
N ILE A 19 -9.93 11.21 5.79
CA ILE A 19 -10.78 12.03 4.89
C ILE A 19 -11.96 12.61 5.66
N ALA A 20 -12.61 11.85 6.55
CA ALA A 20 -13.73 12.34 7.32
C ALA A 20 -13.35 13.50 8.24
N ARG A 21 -12.15 13.49 8.80
CA ARG A 21 -11.62 14.60 9.64
C ARG A 21 -11.33 15.85 8.83
N GLU A 22 -10.71 15.70 7.66
CA GLU A 22 -10.35 16.81 6.78
C GLU A 22 -11.57 17.49 6.16
N VAL A 23 -12.54 16.68 5.73
CA VAL A 23 -13.71 17.15 4.99
C VAL A 23 -14.82 17.66 5.92
N GLY A 24 -14.89 17.15 7.15
CA GLY A 24 -15.84 17.60 8.19
C GLY A 24 -17.32 17.36 7.87
N SER A 25 -17.66 16.68 6.76
CA SER A 25 -19.03 16.42 6.33
C SER A 25 -19.20 15.00 5.78
N PRO A 26 -20.19 14.24 6.27
CA PRO A 26 -20.48 12.90 5.74
C PRO A 26 -20.84 12.89 4.25
N ALA A 27 -21.58 13.92 3.78
CA ALA A 27 -21.96 14.04 2.38
C ALA A 27 -20.74 14.22 1.46
N LEU A 28 -19.79 15.06 1.85
CA LEU A 28 -18.56 15.27 1.10
C LEU A 28 -17.63 14.04 1.14
N LEU A 29 -17.62 13.28 2.23
CA LEU A 29 -16.91 12.00 2.29
C LEU A 29 -17.45 11.01 1.26
N ILE A 30 -18.77 10.85 1.19
CA ILE A 30 -19.41 9.96 0.20
C ILE A 30 -19.16 10.48 -1.21
N ALA A 31 -19.26 11.79 -1.45
CA ALA A 31 -18.98 12.39 -2.74
C ALA A 31 -17.53 12.16 -3.19
N ALA A 32 -16.54 12.29 -2.28
CA ALA A 32 -15.15 12.01 -2.58
C ALA A 32 -14.93 10.54 -3.02
N TRP A 33 -15.55 9.58 -2.31
CA TRP A 33 -15.50 8.17 -2.70
C TRP A 33 -16.21 7.90 -4.03
N ALA A 34 -17.36 8.54 -4.29
CA ALA A 34 -18.09 8.39 -5.54
C ALA A 34 -17.28 8.92 -6.73
N VAL A 35 -16.67 10.10 -6.59
CA VAL A 35 -15.80 10.69 -7.63
C VAL A 35 -14.56 9.83 -7.86
N ALA A 36 -13.89 9.38 -6.81
CA ALA A 36 -12.74 8.49 -6.91
C ALA A 36 -13.10 7.17 -7.59
N GLY A 37 -14.25 6.58 -7.23
CA GLY A 37 -14.78 5.37 -7.87
C GLY A 37 -15.05 5.56 -9.36
N PHE A 38 -15.69 6.65 -9.73
CA PHE A 38 -15.93 6.99 -11.13
C PHE A 38 -14.64 7.15 -11.93
N MET A 39 -13.68 7.91 -11.39
CA MET A 39 -12.34 8.05 -12.02
C MET A 39 -11.63 6.70 -12.16
N THR A 40 -11.75 5.83 -11.18
CA THR A 40 -11.16 4.48 -11.23
C THR A 40 -11.79 3.64 -12.34
N ILE A 41 -13.11 3.72 -12.54
CA ILE A 41 -13.81 3.00 -13.63
C ILE A 41 -13.31 3.51 -14.98
N VAL A 42 -13.23 4.83 -15.18
CA VAL A 42 -12.73 5.42 -16.44
C VAL A 42 -11.29 4.98 -16.71
N ALA A 43 -10.43 5.03 -15.69
CA ALA A 43 -9.06 4.55 -15.80
C ALA A 43 -8.99 3.05 -16.14
N ALA A 44 -9.82 2.22 -15.51
CA ALA A 44 -9.88 0.78 -15.77
C ALA A 44 -10.31 0.47 -17.21
N LEU A 45 -11.24 1.23 -17.79
CA LEU A 45 -11.62 1.10 -19.20
C LEU A 45 -10.46 1.41 -20.13
N SER A 46 -9.72 2.50 -19.88
CA SER A 46 -8.53 2.86 -20.68
C SER A 46 -7.43 1.77 -20.58
N TYR A 47 -7.22 1.20 -19.39
CA TYR A 47 -6.31 0.07 -19.24
C TYR A 47 -6.80 -1.19 -19.95
N GLY A 48 -8.12 -1.43 -20.00
CA GLY A 48 -8.71 -2.53 -20.75
C GLY A 48 -8.44 -2.42 -22.25
N GLU A 49 -8.55 -1.23 -22.82
CA GLU A 49 -8.21 -0.97 -24.23
C GLU A 49 -6.72 -1.20 -24.50
N LEU A 50 -5.83 -0.68 -23.65
CA LEU A 50 -4.39 -0.93 -23.77
C LEU A 50 -4.04 -2.41 -23.68
N ALA A 51 -4.70 -3.16 -22.80
CA ALA A 51 -4.52 -4.60 -22.66
C ALA A 51 -4.98 -5.37 -23.91
N ALA A 52 -6.07 -4.93 -24.55
CA ALA A 52 -6.55 -5.52 -25.79
C ALA A 52 -5.61 -5.22 -26.97
N MET A 53 -5.02 -4.01 -27.03
CA MET A 53 -4.08 -3.62 -28.05
C MET A 53 -2.71 -4.30 -27.92
N MET A 54 -2.28 -4.57 -26.67
CA MET A 54 -0.96 -5.13 -26.35
C MET A 54 -1.09 -6.38 -25.46
N PRO A 55 -1.53 -7.53 -25.99
CA PRO A 55 -1.83 -8.73 -25.23
C PRO A 55 -0.59 -9.50 -24.74
N ARG A 56 0.56 -8.83 -24.62
CA ARG A 56 1.80 -9.40 -24.10
C ARG A 56 1.85 -9.32 -22.58
N ALA A 57 2.41 -10.33 -21.95
CA ALA A 57 2.63 -10.32 -20.50
C ALA A 57 3.58 -9.16 -20.10
N GLY A 58 3.26 -8.45 -19.02
CA GLY A 58 4.05 -7.34 -18.48
C GLY A 58 3.24 -6.07 -18.17
N GLY A 59 1.96 -6.00 -18.56
CA GLY A 59 1.06 -4.90 -18.21
C GLY A 59 1.64 -3.51 -18.47
N GLN A 60 1.60 -2.64 -17.48
CA GLN A 60 2.06 -1.25 -17.59
C GLN A 60 3.52 -1.10 -18.05
N TYR A 61 4.38 -2.06 -17.72
CA TYR A 61 5.77 -2.07 -18.21
C TYR A 61 5.82 -2.11 -19.75
N VAL A 62 5.01 -2.99 -20.35
CA VAL A 62 4.95 -3.13 -21.82
C VAL A 62 4.38 -1.86 -22.44
N TYR A 63 3.31 -1.31 -21.88
CA TYR A 63 2.66 -0.10 -22.40
C TYR A 63 3.62 1.08 -22.40
N LEU A 64 4.35 1.30 -21.32
CA LEU A 64 5.32 2.39 -21.22
C LEU A 64 6.53 2.17 -22.15
N ARG A 65 6.99 0.93 -22.28
CA ARG A 65 8.11 0.61 -23.17
C ARG A 65 7.76 0.82 -24.64
N GLU A 66 6.57 0.41 -25.06
CA GLU A 66 6.13 0.57 -26.45
C GLU A 66 5.77 2.03 -26.78
N ALA A 67 5.15 2.76 -25.85
CA ALA A 67 4.73 4.13 -26.05
C ALA A 67 5.87 5.16 -25.92
N LEU A 68 6.73 5.00 -24.93
CA LEU A 68 7.73 6.02 -24.55
C LEU A 68 9.18 5.52 -24.69
N GLY A 69 9.38 4.24 -24.96
CA GLY A 69 10.69 3.64 -25.18
C GLY A 69 11.23 2.82 -23.99
N PRO A 70 12.35 2.09 -24.22
CA PRO A 70 12.91 1.14 -23.25
C PRO A 70 13.30 1.74 -21.91
N LEU A 71 13.78 2.98 -21.88
CA LEU A 71 14.17 3.66 -20.66
C LEU A 71 12.99 3.83 -19.69
N TRP A 72 11.86 4.27 -20.20
CA TRP A 72 10.65 4.49 -19.39
C TRP A 72 10.06 3.17 -18.86
N GLY A 73 10.08 2.12 -19.67
CA GLY A 73 9.74 0.78 -19.22
C GLY A 73 10.65 0.32 -18.09
N PHE A 74 11.97 0.46 -18.23
CA PHE A 74 12.93 0.10 -17.19
C PHE A 74 12.72 0.89 -15.90
N LEU A 75 12.59 2.21 -16.00
CA LEU A 75 12.35 3.07 -14.81
C LEU A 75 11.07 2.68 -14.09
N TYR A 76 10.01 2.39 -14.82
CA TYR A 76 8.77 1.91 -14.24
C TYR A 76 8.95 0.57 -13.50
N GLY A 77 9.57 -0.41 -14.15
CA GLY A 77 9.84 -1.72 -13.55
C GLY A 77 10.69 -1.63 -12.27
N TRP A 78 11.72 -0.78 -12.31
CA TRP A 78 12.57 -0.49 -11.16
C TRP A 78 11.80 0.17 -10.01
N THR A 79 11.00 1.18 -10.31
CA THR A 79 10.17 1.89 -9.33
C THR A 79 9.09 0.95 -8.75
N LEU A 80 8.47 0.13 -9.60
CA LEU A 80 7.48 -0.86 -9.19
C LEU A 80 8.08 -1.84 -8.18
N PHE A 81 9.26 -2.36 -8.47
CA PHE A 81 9.91 -3.35 -7.61
C PHE A 81 10.42 -2.75 -6.30
N LEU A 82 11.20 -1.66 -6.36
CA LEU A 82 11.87 -1.11 -5.17
C LEU A 82 10.97 -0.23 -4.30
N VAL A 83 10.03 0.49 -4.88
CA VAL A 83 9.26 1.51 -4.15
C VAL A 83 7.81 1.06 -3.96
N ILE A 84 7.11 0.76 -5.07
CA ILE A 84 5.66 0.54 -5.00
C ILE A 84 5.35 -0.76 -4.27
N GLN A 85 5.94 -1.89 -4.68
CA GLN A 85 5.62 -3.19 -4.08
C GLN A 85 6.13 -3.30 -2.65
N THR A 86 7.36 -2.89 -2.39
CA THR A 86 7.91 -2.92 -1.03
C THR A 86 7.16 -2.00 -0.09
N GLY A 87 6.82 -0.78 -0.55
CA GLY A 87 6.03 0.17 0.22
C GLY A 87 4.62 -0.33 0.51
N THR A 88 3.96 -0.96 -0.47
CA THR A 88 2.63 -1.53 -0.29
C THR A 88 2.64 -2.69 0.73
N ILE A 89 3.60 -3.61 0.61
CA ILE A 89 3.75 -4.73 1.57
C ILE A 89 3.99 -4.19 2.98
N ALA A 90 4.89 -3.21 3.14
CA ALA A 90 5.17 -2.59 4.42
C ALA A 90 3.92 -1.89 5.01
N ALA A 91 3.18 -1.13 4.19
CA ALA A 91 1.97 -0.44 4.63
C ALA A 91 0.89 -1.41 5.12
N VAL A 92 0.67 -2.52 4.40
CA VAL A 92 -0.28 -3.56 4.81
C VAL A 92 0.17 -4.24 6.10
N GLY A 93 1.46 -4.53 6.25
CA GLY A 93 2.03 -5.10 7.47
C GLY A 93 1.84 -4.17 8.69
N VAL A 94 2.12 -2.88 8.53
CA VAL A 94 1.91 -1.87 9.58
C VAL A 94 0.42 -1.72 9.92
N ALA A 95 -0.45 -1.74 8.92
CA ALA A 95 -1.90 -1.73 9.13
C ALA A 95 -2.37 -2.94 9.94
N PHE A 96 -1.88 -4.13 9.63
CA PHE A 96 -2.14 -5.34 10.42
C PHE A 96 -1.70 -5.16 11.88
N GLY A 97 -0.47 -4.68 12.11
CA GLY A 97 0.03 -4.38 13.45
C GLY A 97 -0.84 -3.37 14.20
N LYS A 98 -1.34 -2.34 13.52
CA LYS A 98 -2.26 -1.34 14.08
C LYS A 98 -3.58 -1.97 14.54
N PHE A 99 -4.19 -2.82 13.71
CA PHE A 99 -5.43 -3.52 14.08
C PHE A 99 -5.21 -4.55 15.19
N LEU A 100 -4.08 -5.25 15.17
CA LEU A 100 -3.72 -6.18 16.23
C LEU A 100 -3.55 -5.47 17.59
N GLY A 101 -3.05 -4.24 17.57
CA GLY A 101 -2.92 -3.38 18.76
C GLY A 101 -4.25 -3.04 19.45
N VAL A 102 -5.38 -3.14 18.75
CA VAL A 102 -6.71 -2.99 19.34
C VAL A 102 -7.02 -4.15 20.30
N PHE A 103 -6.58 -5.36 19.97
CA PHE A 103 -6.77 -6.56 20.81
C PHE A 103 -5.66 -6.70 21.88
N PHE A 104 -4.46 -6.27 21.54
CA PHE A 104 -3.27 -6.36 22.39
C PHE A 104 -2.64 -4.97 22.58
N PRO A 105 -3.00 -4.22 23.63
CA PRO A 105 -2.50 -2.84 23.86
C PRO A 105 -0.98 -2.70 23.95
N SER A 106 -0.27 -3.81 24.22
CA SER A 106 1.20 -3.84 24.18
C SER A 106 1.80 -3.66 22.78
N ILE A 107 0.98 -3.87 21.72
CA ILE A 107 1.36 -3.66 20.34
C ILE A 107 0.93 -2.25 19.92
N SER A 108 1.83 -1.29 20.05
CA SER A 108 1.52 0.12 19.82
C SER A 108 2.66 0.82 19.11
N SER A 109 2.35 1.85 18.36
CA SER A 109 3.34 2.77 17.77
C SER A 109 4.08 3.60 18.82
N THR A 110 3.54 3.68 20.04
CA THR A 110 4.15 4.42 21.16
C THR A 110 5.14 3.60 21.98
N HIS A 111 5.08 2.26 21.90
CA HIS A 111 6.00 1.36 22.59
C HIS A 111 7.25 1.12 21.72
N TRP A 112 8.30 1.90 21.99
CA TRP A 112 9.58 1.80 21.28
C TRP A 112 10.44 0.69 21.86
N ILE A 113 10.92 -0.19 21.00
CA ILE A 113 11.92 -1.22 21.32
C ILE A 113 13.32 -0.64 21.11
N LEU A 114 13.48 0.08 19.99
CA LEU A 114 14.72 0.73 19.63
C LEU A 114 14.40 2.10 19.01
N HIS A 115 14.78 3.16 19.68
CA HIS A 115 14.66 4.53 19.18
C HIS A 115 16.01 4.93 18.58
N LEU A 116 16.08 5.10 17.27
CA LEU A 116 17.32 5.41 16.56
C LEU A 116 17.55 6.91 16.44
N TRP A 117 16.53 7.61 15.92
CA TRP A 117 16.71 9.00 15.52
C TRP A 117 15.35 9.70 15.44
N LYS A 118 15.35 10.99 15.72
CA LYS A 118 14.19 11.86 15.48
C LYS A 118 14.50 12.81 14.32
N VAL A 119 13.70 12.74 13.27
CA VAL A 119 13.80 13.65 12.14
C VAL A 119 13.21 15.00 12.57
N PRO A 120 14.01 16.09 12.59
CA PRO A 120 13.51 17.39 12.97
C PRO A 120 12.45 17.88 11.98
N PRO A 121 11.48 18.68 12.43
CA PRO A 121 10.50 19.29 11.54
C PRO A 121 11.17 20.30 10.60
N ILE A 122 10.94 20.15 9.31
CA ILE A 122 11.36 21.10 8.28
C ILE A 122 10.11 21.85 7.83
N HIS A 123 10.11 23.16 8.02
CA HIS A 123 9.01 24.03 7.59
C HIS A 123 9.24 24.47 6.14
N VAL A 124 8.34 24.08 5.25
CA VAL A 124 8.32 24.52 3.84
C VAL A 124 7.02 25.28 3.61
N GLY A 125 7.03 26.58 3.88
CA GLY A 125 5.82 27.39 3.87
C GLY A 125 4.81 26.94 4.92
N PRO A 126 3.54 26.71 4.55
CA PRO A 126 2.52 26.21 5.48
C PRO A 126 2.64 24.70 5.77
N MET A 127 3.51 23.98 5.07
CA MET A 127 3.72 22.54 5.25
C MET A 127 4.84 22.25 6.24
N VAL A 128 4.57 21.35 7.19
CA VAL A 128 5.58 20.79 8.10
C VAL A 128 5.93 19.39 7.61
N LEU A 129 7.16 19.23 7.13
CA LEU A 129 7.71 17.95 6.71
C LEU A 129 8.66 17.44 7.80
N GLY A 130 8.68 16.15 8.00
CA GLY A 130 9.48 15.53 9.07
C GLY A 130 8.69 15.38 10.36
N ASN A 131 9.30 15.63 11.52
CA ASN A 131 8.76 15.36 12.86
C ASN A 131 8.34 13.88 13.03
N MET A 132 9.18 12.98 12.53
CA MET A 132 8.98 11.54 12.61
C MET A 132 10.07 10.91 13.47
N ASP A 133 9.65 10.06 14.38
CA ASP A 133 10.58 9.22 15.12
C ASP A 133 10.92 7.98 14.27
N VAL A 134 12.21 7.78 14.05
CA VAL A 134 12.74 6.63 13.30
C VAL A 134 13.26 5.60 14.29
N GLY A 135 12.73 4.40 14.20
CA GLY A 135 13.09 3.32 15.10
C GLY A 135 12.18 2.11 14.95
N LEU A 136 12.41 1.13 15.80
CA LEU A 136 11.61 -0.07 15.86
C LEU A 136 10.65 0.02 17.05
N ASN A 137 9.35 0.07 16.77
CA ASN A 137 8.30 -0.06 17.76
C ASN A 137 7.65 -1.45 17.69
N THR A 138 6.83 -1.79 18.68
CA THR A 138 6.17 -3.11 18.74
C THR A 138 5.23 -3.34 17.56
N GLN A 139 4.59 -2.30 17.04
CA GLN A 139 3.74 -2.38 15.85
C GLN A 139 4.55 -2.75 14.60
N ASN A 140 5.69 -2.08 14.38
CA ASN A 140 6.57 -2.36 13.25
C ASN A 140 7.21 -3.74 13.35
N LEU A 141 7.56 -4.17 14.57
CA LEU A 141 8.06 -5.53 14.80
C LEU A 141 7.03 -6.58 14.38
N MET A 142 5.75 -6.40 14.75
CA MET A 142 4.68 -7.30 14.34
C MET A 142 4.47 -7.30 12.82
N ALA A 143 4.59 -6.14 12.16
CA ALA A 143 4.57 -6.05 10.70
C ALA A 143 5.70 -6.86 10.04
N ILE A 144 6.91 -6.74 10.56
CA ILE A 144 8.09 -7.50 10.07
C ILE A 144 7.87 -9.00 10.27
N LEU A 145 7.43 -9.43 11.45
CA LEU A 145 7.16 -10.84 11.74
C LEU A 145 6.09 -11.41 10.81
N LEU A 146 5.02 -10.65 10.54
CA LEU A 146 3.99 -11.05 9.58
C LEU A 146 4.56 -11.26 8.19
N VAL A 147 5.34 -10.31 7.68
CA VAL A 147 5.96 -10.39 6.35
C VAL A 147 6.88 -11.61 6.27
N ILE A 148 7.70 -11.85 7.30
CA ILE A 148 8.59 -13.02 7.36
C ILE A 148 7.76 -14.31 7.37
N ALA A 149 6.74 -14.40 8.21
CA ALA A 149 5.89 -15.59 8.32
C ALA A 149 5.22 -15.93 6.98
N LEU A 150 4.61 -14.93 6.32
CA LEU A 150 3.98 -15.11 5.01
C LEU A 150 5.00 -15.48 3.92
N SER A 151 6.21 -14.90 3.98
CA SER A 151 7.28 -15.23 3.04
C SER A 151 7.74 -16.67 3.21
N VAL A 152 7.92 -17.13 4.44
CA VAL A 152 8.28 -18.53 4.76
C VAL A 152 7.18 -19.48 4.27
N ILE A 153 5.91 -19.15 4.51
CA ILE A 153 4.78 -19.95 4.02
C ILE A 153 4.80 -20.08 2.49
N ASN A 154 5.08 -18.95 1.79
CA ASN A 154 5.17 -18.96 0.33
C ASN A 154 6.33 -19.80 -0.21
N ILE A 155 7.43 -19.96 0.52
CA ILE A 155 8.55 -20.85 0.13
C ILE A 155 8.10 -22.31 0.05
N PHE A 156 7.14 -22.75 0.88
CA PHE A 156 6.60 -24.10 0.84
C PHE A 156 5.67 -24.38 -0.34
N GLY A 157 5.47 -23.42 -1.22
CA GLY A 157 4.84 -23.55 -2.52
C GLY A 157 3.44 -22.95 -2.64
N VAL A 158 3.03 -22.77 -3.89
CA VAL A 158 1.80 -22.09 -4.29
C VAL A 158 0.54 -22.73 -3.70
N LYS A 159 0.53 -24.03 -3.49
CA LYS A 159 -0.64 -24.76 -2.93
C LYS A 159 -0.91 -24.35 -1.48
N THR A 160 0.13 -24.20 -0.68
CA THR A 160 0.02 -23.77 0.74
C THR A 160 -0.40 -22.29 0.84
N GLY A 161 0.18 -21.44 -0.01
CA GLY A 161 -0.21 -20.03 -0.10
C GLY A 161 -1.66 -19.85 -0.53
N ALA A 162 -2.13 -20.62 -1.52
CA ALA A 162 -3.51 -20.59 -1.99
C ALA A 162 -4.52 -21.07 -0.92
N LEU A 163 -4.15 -22.05 -0.09
CA LEU A 163 -5.01 -22.52 1.00
C LEU A 163 -5.26 -21.41 2.03
N ILE A 164 -4.21 -20.68 2.42
CA ILE A 164 -4.32 -19.58 3.38
C ILE A 164 -5.10 -18.39 2.80
N GLN A 165 -4.98 -18.16 1.49
CA GLN A 165 -5.67 -17.07 0.81
C GLN A 165 -7.16 -17.34 0.58
N ASN A 166 -7.58 -18.61 0.64
CA ASN A 166 -8.98 -19.01 0.44
C ASN A 166 -9.77 -19.17 1.74
N ILE A 167 -9.12 -18.95 2.91
CA ILE A 167 -9.75 -18.86 4.21
C ILE A 167 -10.21 -17.40 4.45
#